data_14c7535e7ddcaa9eb2ba06b2b6932060
#
_entry.id   14c7535e7ddcaa9eb2ba06b2b6932060
#
_cell.length_a   1.000
_cell.length_b   1.000
_cell.length_c   1.000
_cell.angle_alpha   90.00
_cell.angle_beta   90.00
_cell.angle_gamma   90.00
#
_symmetry.space_group_name_H-M   'P 1'
#
loop_
_entity.id
_entity.type
_entity.pdbx_description
1 polymer ?
#
loop_
_entity_poly.entity_id
_entity_poly.type
_entity_poly.pdbx_seq_one_letter_code
_entity_poly.pdbx_strand_id
1 'polypeptide(L)'
;KAAAKRFLLRHVINGESDMATLFDALATMDNYDEDALRQRHAGARFLKRLPAAKNELTHLILRAMRAYHHDKTTLHRLTSMLQDVHFLNSRGLFEMSHEIMEKAIALSHEVDDPILRLKLLMLSSNIMKGRQVMDQRAMDSLASEMSTAVTQASDLTEAEALATWISLAIIDNTPVDAERRAA
;
A
#
# COMPACT_ATOMS: atom_id res chain seq x y z
N LYS A 1 16.85 6.47 5.43
CA LYS A 1 17.92 5.43 5.51
C LYS A 1 18.07 4.89 6.95
N ALA A 2 18.30 5.70 7.99
CA ALA A 2 18.54 5.23 9.36
C ALA A 2 17.38 4.46 10.01
N ALA A 3 16.12 4.82 9.74
CA ALA A 3 14.94 4.12 10.27
C ALA A 3 14.76 2.74 9.64
N ALA A 4 14.93 2.63 8.33
CA ALA A 4 14.89 1.35 7.62
C ALA A 4 16.01 0.41 8.09
N LYS A 5 17.22 0.92 8.29
CA LYS A 5 18.32 0.14 8.84
C LYS A 5 18.03 -0.37 10.24
N ARG A 6 17.50 0.47 11.14
CA ARG A 6 17.10 0.06 12.50
C ARG A 6 16.02 -1.01 12.50
N PHE A 7 15.04 -0.89 11.60
CA PHE A 7 13.98 -1.90 11.47
C PHE A 7 14.53 -3.22 10.93
N LEU A 8 15.34 -3.18 9.88
CA LEU A 8 16.00 -4.36 9.31
C LEU A 8 16.83 -5.07 10.37
N LEU A 9 17.65 -4.35 11.13
CA LEU A 9 18.48 -4.91 12.19
C LEU A 9 17.64 -5.51 13.34
N ARG A 10 16.49 -4.93 13.67
CA ARG A 10 15.68 -5.35 14.82
C ARG A 10 14.75 -6.52 14.49
N HIS A 11 14.24 -6.62 13.26
CA HIS A 11 13.15 -7.55 12.92
C HIS A 11 13.53 -8.66 11.91
N VAL A 12 14.65 -8.53 11.25
CA VAL A 12 15.00 -9.43 10.14
C VAL A 12 16.34 -10.09 10.34
N ILE A 13 17.20 -9.53 11.19
CA ILE A 13 18.62 -9.88 11.21
C ILE A 13 19.03 -10.21 12.63
N ASN A 14 19.19 -11.49 12.90
CA ASN A 14 19.97 -11.95 14.03
C ASN A 14 21.45 -11.78 13.66
N GLY A 15 22.06 -10.66 14.06
CA GLY A 15 23.49 -10.44 13.87
C GLY A 15 23.93 -10.04 12.45
N GLU A 16 25.16 -10.28 12.11
CA GLU A 16 25.82 -9.99 10.84
C GLU A 16 25.20 -10.82 9.69
N SER A 17 24.12 -10.33 9.07
CA SER A 17 23.52 -11.02 7.94
C SER A 17 24.04 -10.42 6.63
N ASP A 18 24.18 -11.27 5.62
CA ASP A 18 24.50 -10.89 4.25
C ASP A 18 23.59 -9.76 3.71
N MET A 19 22.34 -9.70 4.18
CA MET A 19 21.38 -8.65 3.79
C MET A 19 21.70 -7.29 4.39
N ALA A 20 22.21 -7.21 5.63
CA ALA A 20 22.67 -5.95 6.22
C ALA A 20 23.89 -5.41 5.49
N THR A 21 24.84 -6.30 5.19
CA THR A 21 26.03 -5.95 4.42
C THR A 21 25.66 -5.46 3.02
N LEU A 22 24.74 -6.14 2.33
CA LEU A 22 24.26 -5.71 1.02
C LEU A 22 23.52 -4.35 1.11
N PHE A 23 22.67 -4.15 2.14
CA PHE A 23 21.99 -2.88 2.36
C PHE A 23 22.98 -1.73 2.56
N ASP A 24 23.98 -1.90 3.43
CA ASP A 24 24.98 -0.87 3.70
C ASP A 24 25.83 -0.58 2.45
N ALA A 25 26.23 -1.60 1.70
CA ALA A 25 26.96 -1.44 0.46
C ALA A 25 26.19 -0.59 -0.57
N LEU A 26 24.90 -0.92 -0.78
CA LEU A 26 24.03 -0.16 -1.71
C LEU A 26 23.71 1.24 -1.20
N ALA A 27 23.55 1.42 0.12
CA ALA A 27 23.22 2.71 0.72
C ALA A 27 24.35 3.74 0.66
N THR A 28 25.60 3.28 0.49
CA THR A 28 26.79 4.13 0.36
C THR A 28 27.13 4.48 -1.10
N MET A 29 26.47 3.86 -2.06
CA MET A 29 26.65 4.17 -3.49
C MET A 29 25.77 5.36 -3.89
N ASP A 30 26.35 6.35 -4.60
CA ASP A 30 25.59 7.42 -5.23
C ASP A 30 24.87 6.96 -6.49
N ASN A 31 25.58 6.15 -7.30
CA ASN A 31 25.03 5.44 -8.45
C ASN A 31 25.30 3.95 -8.30
N TYR A 32 24.35 3.13 -8.75
CA TYR A 32 24.49 1.68 -8.70
C TYR A 32 25.57 1.22 -9.70
N ASP A 33 26.62 0.56 -9.19
CA ASP A 33 27.68 -0.08 -9.95
C ASP A 33 27.88 -1.51 -9.43
N GLU A 34 27.50 -2.49 -10.24
CA GLU A 34 27.60 -3.90 -9.88
C GLU A 34 29.04 -4.40 -9.80
N ASP A 35 29.91 -3.91 -10.68
CA ASP A 35 31.31 -4.34 -10.72
C ASP A 35 32.05 -3.81 -9.48
N ALA A 36 31.83 -2.56 -9.11
CA ALA A 36 32.36 -2.00 -7.88
C ALA A 36 31.84 -2.74 -6.63
N LEU A 37 30.55 -3.12 -6.63
CA LEU A 37 29.97 -3.92 -5.56
C LEU A 37 30.65 -5.28 -5.43
N ARG A 38 30.88 -5.97 -6.55
CA ARG A 38 31.56 -7.28 -6.60
C ARG A 38 33.02 -7.21 -6.14
N GLN A 39 33.71 -6.16 -6.51
CA GLN A 39 35.12 -5.96 -6.12
C GLN A 39 35.25 -5.67 -4.62
N ARG A 40 34.40 -4.75 -4.09
CA ARG A 40 34.48 -4.34 -2.67
C ARG A 40 34.05 -5.44 -1.70
N HIS A 41 33.20 -6.34 -2.12
CA HIS A 41 32.64 -7.40 -1.28
C HIS A 41 33.01 -8.81 -1.80
N ALA A 42 34.16 -8.93 -2.43
CA ALA A 42 34.66 -10.21 -2.96
C ALA A 42 34.61 -11.31 -1.87
N GLY A 43 33.91 -12.42 -2.17
CA GLY A 43 33.69 -13.52 -1.21
C GLY A 43 32.38 -13.45 -0.40
N ALA A 44 31.63 -12.36 -0.42
CA ALA A 44 30.32 -12.30 0.25
C ALA A 44 29.34 -13.29 -0.38
N ARG A 45 28.54 -13.97 0.48
CA ARG A 45 27.62 -15.03 0.03
C ARG A 45 26.52 -14.49 -0.89
N PHE A 46 26.06 -13.26 -0.67
CA PHE A 46 25.02 -12.64 -1.50
C PHE A 46 25.45 -12.45 -2.96
N LEU A 47 26.76 -12.32 -3.24
CA LEU A 47 27.25 -12.16 -4.62
C LEU A 47 27.01 -13.39 -5.50
N LYS A 48 26.96 -14.60 -4.91
CA LYS A 48 26.71 -15.84 -5.66
C LYS A 48 25.30 -15.88 -6.25
N ARG A 49 24.35 -15.15 -5.67
CA ARG A 49 22.96 -15.04 -6.09
C ARG A 49 22.44 -13.59 -6.01
N LEU A 50 23.25 -12.66 -6.49
CA LEU A 50 23.01 -11.22 -6.34
C LEU A 50 21.61 -10.76 -6.80
N PRO A 51 21.05 -11.23 -7.94
CA PRO A 51 19.68 -10.85 -8.34
C PRO A 51 18.63 -11.26 -7.30
N ALA A 52 18.73 -12.48 -6.77
CA ALA A 52 17.81 -12.96 -5.73
C ALA A 52 17.99 -12.18 -4.42
N ALA A 53 19.24 -11.90 -4.03
CA ALA A 53 19.53 -11.11 -2.83
C ALA A 53 19.02 -9.67 -2.93
N LYS A 54 19.13 -9.03 -4.10
CA LYS A 54 18.53 -7.70 -4.34
C LYS A 54 17.02 -7.73 -4.21
N ASN A 55 16.35 -8.74 -4.78
CA ASN A 55 14.91 -8.89 -4.67
C ASN A 55 14.46 -9.12 -3.21
N GLU A 56 15.14 -10.01 -2.50
CA GLU A 56 14.90 -10.25 -1.07
C GLU A 56 15.07 -8.98 -0.25
N LEU A 57 16.16 -8.23 -0.47
CA LEU A 57 16.40 -6.95 0.20
C LEU A 57 15.30 -5.93 -0.11
N THR A 58 14.82 -5.85 -1.34
CA THR A 58 13.71 -4.98 -1.73
C THR A 58 12.45 -5.31 -0.92
N HIS A 59 12.08 -6.60 -0.81
CA HIS A 59 10.93 -7.02 0.00
C HIS A 59 11.11 -6.69 1.48
N LEU A 60 12.31 -6.83 2.02
CA LEU A 60 12.62 -6.48 3.40
C LEU A 60 12.49 -4.96 3.65
N ILE A 61 13.01 -4.15 2.73
CA ILE A 61 12.88 -2.68 2.80
C ILE A 61 11.40 -2.26 2.74
N LEU A 62 10.64 -2.81 1.80
CA LEU A 62 9.20 -2.52 1.68
C LEU A 62 8.43 -2.94 2.93
N ARG A 63 8.76 -4.08 3.52
CA ARG A 63 8.18 -4.53 4.80
C ARG A 63 8.52 -3.58 5.94
N ALA A 64 9.76 -3.12 6.01
CA ALA A 64 10.24 -2.15 6.99
C ALA A 64 9.53 -0.80 6.84
N MET A 65 9.36 -0.33 5.61
CA MET A 65 8.65 0.92 5.32
C MET A 65 7.17 0.83 5.70
N ARG A 66 6.50 -0.26 5.36
CA ARG A 66 5.11 -0.49 5.78
C ARG A 66 4.97 -0.45 7.29
N ALA A 67 5.82 -1.19 8.02
CA ALA A 67 5.77 -1.19 9.49
C ALA A 67 6.11 0.16 10.12
N TYR A 68 6.99 0.94 9.50
CA TYR A 68 7.34 2.28 9.98
C TYR A 68 6.22 3.30 9.74
N HIS A 69 5.45 3.15 8.66
CA HIS A 69 4.37 4.07 8.28
C HIS A 69 2.99 3.63 8.76
N HIS A 70 2.89 2.45 9.37
CA HIS A 70 1.63 1.79 9.74
C HIS A 70 0.63 2.70 10.46
N ASP A 71 1.09 3.59 11.35
CA ASP A 71 0.22 4.45 12.15
C ASP A 71 0.34 5.95 11.83
N LYS A 72 1.08 6.32 10.78
CA LYS A 72 1.43 7.73 10.55
C LYS A 72 0.39 8.52 9.78
N THR A 73 -0.45 7.87 9.01
CA THR A 73 -1.50 8.52 8.25
C THR A 73 -2.83 7.83 8.46
N THR A 74 -3.93 8.59 8.37
CA THR A 74 -5.29 8.06 8.46
C THR A 74 -5.51 6.93 7.45
N LEU A 75 -4.99 7.05 6.22
CA LEU A 75 -5.08 6.01 5.20
C LEU A 75 -4.37 4.71 5.61
N HIS A 76 -3.20 4.77 6.22
CA HIS A 76 -2.50 3.57 6.71
C HIS A 76 -3.25 2.91 7.86
N ARG A 77 -3.80 3.69 8.79
CA ARG A 77 -4.64 3.18 9.87
C ARG A 77 -5.87 2.46 9.33
N LEU A 78 -6.57 3.06 8.37
CA LEU A 78 -7.73 2.45 7.69
C LEU A 78 -7.34 1.14 6.99
N THR A 79 -6.22 1.11 6.26
CA THR A 79 -5.74 -0.10 5.59
C THR A 79 -5.46 -1.22 6.60
N SER A 80 -4.89 -0.91 7.75
CA SER A 80 -4.65 -1.88 8.82
C SER A 80 -5.95 -2.40 9.42
N MET A 81 -6.90 -1.51 9.72
CA MET A 81 -8.22 -1.90 10.23
C MET A 81 -8.96 -2.81 9.24
N LEU A 82 -8.87 -2.55 7.94
CA LEU A 82 -9.42 -3.44 6.90
C LEU A 82 -8.79 -4.84 6.93
N GLN A 83 -7.48 -4.94 7.11
CA GLN A 83 -6.79 -6.23 7.22
C GLN A 83 -7.26 -7.00 8.46
N ASP A 84 -7.40 -6.31 9.60
CA ASP A 84 -7.90 -6.91 10.85
C ASP A 84 -9.34 -7.41 10.67
N VAL A 85 -10.20 -6.62 10.04
CA VAL A 85 -11.58 -6.99 9.72
C VAL A 85 -11.64 -8.24 8.83
N HIS A 86 -10.83 -8.29 7.77
CA HIS A 86 -10.75 -9.48 6.91
C HIS A 86 -10.30 -10.72 7.67
N PHE A 87 -9.29 -10.57 8.52
CA PHE A 87 -8.80 -11.67 9.35
C PHE A 87 -9.87 -12.18 10.32
N LEU A 88 -10.54 -11.28 11.03
CA LEU A 88 -11.60 -11.62 11.98
C LEU A 88 -12.80 -12.29 11.29
N ASN A 89 -13.23 -11.74 10.15
CA ASN A 89 -14.31 -12.33 9.36
C ASN A 89 -13.98 -13.76 8.89
N SER A 90 -12.74 -14.00 8.45
CA SER A 90 -12.31 -15.35 8.03
C SER A 90 -12.34 -16.36 9.16
N ARG A 91 -12.37 -15.92 10.41
CA ARG A 91 -12.47 -16.74 11.62
C ARG A 91 -13.88 -16.77 12.23
N GLY A 92 -14.85 -16.12 11.60
CA GLY A 92 -16.22 -16.02 12.12
C GLY A 92 -16.38 -15.11 13.33
N LEU A 93 -15.40 -14.27 13.64
CA LEU A 93 -15.40 -13.34 14.78
C LEU A 93 -16.11 -12.03 14.38
N PHE A 94 -17.38 -12.12 13.98
CA PHE A 94 -18.12 -11.03 13.37
C PHE A 94 -18.38 -9.86 14.32
N GLU A 95 -18.56 -10.09 15.62
CA GLU A 95 -18.76 -9.00 16.60
C GLU A 95 -17.52 -8.10 16.70
N MET A 96 -16.33 -8.70 16.89
CA MET A 96 -15.08 -7.94 16.95
C MET A 96 -14.79 -7.23 15.62
N SER A 97 -15.11 -7.89 14.51
CA SER A 97 -14.98 -7.33 13.17
C SER A 97 -15.88 -6.10 12.99
N HIS A 98 -17.11 -6.16 13.51
CA HIS A 98 -18.05 -5.05 13.47
C HIS A 98 -17.56 -3.82 14.25
N GLU A 99 -17.04 -4.03 15.47
CA GLU A 99 -16.49 -2.93 16.28
C GLU A 99 -15.34 -2.20 15.60
N ILE A 100 -14.47 -2.93 14.90
CA ILE A 100 -13.37 -2.34 14.12
C ILE A 100 -13.92 -1.62 12.90
N MET A 101 -14.92 -2.20 12.22
CA MET A 101 -15.53 -1.62 11.02
C MET A 101 -16.23 -0.29 11.33
N GLU A 102 -16.97 -0.18 12.41
CA GLU A 102 -17.60 1.06 12.87
C GLU A 102 -16.56 2.19 13.02
N LYS A 103 -15.42 1.88 13.66
CA LYS A 103 -14.33 2.83 13.82
C LYS A 103 -13.67 3.19 12.47
N ALA A 104 -13.56 2.21 11.56
CA ALA A 104 -12.99 2.44 10.24
C ALA A 104 -13.90 3.33 9.38
N ILE A 105 -15.21 3.11 9.41
CA ILE A 105 -16.20 3.97 8.72
C ILE A 105 -16.14 5.39 9.27
N ALA A 106 -16.15 5.56 10.60
CA ALA A 106 -16.03 6.88 11.21
C ALA A 106 -14.73 7.60 10.79
N LEU A 107 -13.60 6.88 10.79
CA LEU A 107 -12.31 7.43 10.40
C LEU A 107 -12.22 7.74 8.89
N SER A 108 -12.98 7.05 8.05
CA SER A 108 -12.97 7.26 6.60
C SER A 108 -13.50 8.63 6.18
N HIS A 109 -14.26 9.30 7.04
CA HIS A 109 -14.70 10.67 6.79
C HIS A 109 -13.58 11.72 6.82
N GLU A 110 -12.42 11.38 7.41
CA GLU A 110 -11.23 12.23 7.40
C GLU A 110 -10.40 12.09 6.11
N VAL A 111 -10.76 11.13 5.24
CA VAL A 111 -10.05 10.84 4.01
C VAL A 111 -10.99 11.07 2.83
N ASP A 112 -10.59 11.92 1.91
CA ASP A 112 -11.34 12.19 0.68
C ASP A 112 -11.06 11.08 -0.37
N ASP A 113 -11.54 9.87 -0.07
CA ASP A 113 -11.42 8.68 -0.93
C ASP A 113 -12.77 7.93 -0.97
N PRO A 114 -13.65 8.28 -1.92
CA PRO A 114 -14.96 7.65 -2.04
C PRO A 114 -14.88 6.16 -2.43
N ILE A 115 -13.81 5.73 -3.10
CA ILE A 115 -13.61 4.32 -3.47
C ILE A 115 -13.30 3.50 -2.21
N LEU A 116 -12.42 4.02 -1.35
CA LEU A 116 -12.11 3.39 -0.07
C LEU A 116 -13.37 3.32 0.81
N ARG A 117 -14.14 4.40 0.87
CA ARG A 117 -15.39 4.44 1.63
C ARG A 117 -16.40 3.40 1.12
N LEU A 118 -16.57 3.29 -0.19
CA LEU A 118 -17.44 2.26 -0.78
C LEU A 118 -16.99 0.85 -0.38
N LYS A 119 -15.68 0.55 -0.41
CA LYS A 119 -15.14 -0.74 0.04
C LYS A 119 -15.47 -1.05 1.50
N LEU A 120 -15.36 -0.05 2.39
CA LEU A 120 -15.70 -0.20 3.81
C LEU A 120 -17.19 -0.53 3.99
N LEU A 121 -18.07 0.19 3.31
CA LEU A 121 -19.51 -0.03 3.37
C LEU A 121 -19.92 -1.41 2.83
N MET A 122 -19.32 -1.85 1.73
CA MET A 122 -19.53 -3.22 1.18
C MET A 122 -19.11 -4.30 2.18
N LEU A 123 -17.97 -4.11 2.85
CA LEU A 123 -17.49 -5.08 3.84
C LEU A 123 -18.36 -5.06 5.10
N SER A 124 -18.86 -3.88 5.53
CA SER A 124 -19.84 -3.76 6.61
C SER A 124 -21.12 -4.54 6.33
N SER A 125 -21.65 -4.47 5.10
CA SER A 125 -22.79 -5.29 4.67
C SER A 125 -22.56 -6.79 4.86
N ASN A 126 -21.35 -7.27 4.54
CA ASN A 126 -21.00 -8.69 4.70
C ASN A 126 -20.89 -9.09 6.19
N ILE A 127 -20.40 -8.21 7.04
CA ILE A 127 -20.33 -8.43 8.49
C ILE A 127 -21.75 -8.53 9.08
N MET A 128 -22.65 -7.63 8.68
CA MET A 128 -24.04 -7.67 9.14
C MET A 128 -24.74 -9.00 8.79
N LYS A 129 -24.50 -9.51 7.56
CA LYS A 129 -24.99 -10.83 7.15
C LYS A 129 -24.42 -11.96 8.03
N GLY A 130 -23.11 -11.91 8.33
CA GLY A 130 -22.43 -12.89 9.17
C GLY A 130 -22.93 -12.91 10.62
N ARG A 131 -23.26 -11.75 11.16
CA ARG A 131 -23.87 -11.58 12.51
C ARG A 131 -25.33 -12.05 12.57
N GLN A 132 -25.99 -12.23 11.44
CA GLN A 132 -27.44 -12.51 11.35
C GLN A 132 -28.32 -11.40 11.99
N VAL A 133 -27.78 -10.20 12.13
CA VAL A 133 -28.51 -9.03 12.63
C VAL A 133 -29.12 -8.30 11.43
N MET A 134 -30.43 -8.41 11.30
CA MET A 134 -31.22 -7.82 10.20
C MET A 134 -32.03 -6.66 10.75
N ASP A 135 -31.38 -5.55 11.10
CA ASP A 135 -32.08 -4.30 11.40
C ASP A 135 -32.38 -3.54 10.10
N GLN A 136 -33.67 -3.42 9.76
CA GLN A 136 -34.10 -2.76 8.53
C GLN A 136 -33.60 -1.32 8.42
N ARG A 137 -33.60 -0.57 9.52
CA ARG A 137 -33.14 0.83 9.51
C ARG A 137 -31.63 0.94 9.23
N ALA A 138 -30.84 0.05 9.84
CA ALA A 138 -29.41 -0.01 9.60
C ALA A 138 -29.11 -0.40 8.15
N MET A 139 -29.89 -1.32 7.56
CA MET A 139 -29.76 -1.71 6.15
C MET A 139 -30.12 -0.56 5.21
N ASP A 140 -31.21 0.17 5.48
CA ASP A 140 -31.62 1.31 4.64
C ASP A 140 -30.60 2.45 4.71
N SER A 141 -30.02 2.73 5.89
CA SER A 141 -28.95 3.70 6.06
C SER A 141 -27.71 3.30 5.28
N LEU A 142 -27.28 2.04 5.41
CA LEU A 142 -26.11 1.51 4.70
C LEU A 142 -26.30 1.57 3.18
N ALA A 143 -27.50 1.21 2.69
CA ALA A 143 -27.82 1.27 1.26
C ALA A 143 -27.78 2.71 0.73
N SER A 144 -28.28 3.68 1.49
CA SER A 144 -28.23 5.10 1.15
C SER A 144 -26.78 5.62 1.10
N GLU A 145 -25.98 5.27 2.09
CA GLU A 145 -24.55 5.65 2.12
C GLU A 145 -23.78 5.01 0.98
N MET A 146 -24.04 3.74 0.66
CA MET A 146 -23.43 3.05 -0.48
C MET A 146 -23.80 3.73 -1.80
N SER A 147 -25.06 4.11 -2.00
CA SER A 147 -25.50 4.83 -3.19
C SER A 147 -24.76 6.15 -3.36
N THR A 148 -24.61 6.91 -2.30
CA THR A 148 -23.84 8.17 -2.30
C THR A 148 -22.38 7.92 -2.64
N ALA A 149 -21.75 6.93 -2.01
CA ALA A 149 -20.35 6.61 -2.26
C ALA A 149 -20.10 6.10 -3.70
N VAL A 150 -21.04 5.37 -4.29
CA VAL A 150 -20.99 4.96 -5.70
C VAL A 150 -21.00 6.17 -6.63
N THR A 151 -21.92 7.11 -6.41
CA THR A 151 -21.97 8.33 -7.23
C THR A 151 -20.67 9.12 -7.14
N GLN A 152 -20.16 9.36 -5.93
CA GLN A 152 -18.88 10.06 -5.74
C GLN A 152 -17.69 9.34 -6.36
N ALA A 153 -17.64 8.01 -6.28
CA ALA A 153 -16.58 7.22 -6.90
C ALA A 153 -16.65 7.26 -8.44
N SER A 154 -17.85 7.29 -9.01
CA SER A 154 -18.06 7.45 -10.46
C SER A 154 -17.56 8.80 -10.94
N ASP A 155 -17.96 9.88 -10.26
CA ASP A 155 -17.54 11.26 -10.59
C ASP A 155 -16.02 11.41 -10.53
N LEU A 156 -15.38 10.83 -9.50
CA LEU A 156 -13.93 10.84 -9.36
C LEU A 156 -13.26 10.10 -10.51
N THR A 157 -13.76 8.91 -10.86
CA THR A 157 -13.18 8.08 -11.94
C THR A 157 -13.28 8.77 -13.28
N GLU A 158 -14.39 9.46 -13.57
CA GLU A 158 -14.57 10.25 -14.78
C GLU A 158 -13.60 11.44 -14.82
N ALA A 159 -13.45 12.15 -13.70
CA ALA A 159 -12.51 13.27 -13.59
C ALA A 159 -11.05 12.83 -13.80
N GLU A 160 -10.63 11.70 -13.21
CA GLU A 160 -9.30 11.13 -13.40
C GLU A 160 -9.05 10.67 -14.85
N ALA A 161 -10.07 10.08 -15.50
CA ALA A 161 -9.98 9.70 -16.90
C ALA A 161 -9.79 10.91 -17.81
N LEU A 162 -10.55 11.99 -17.58
CA LEU A 162 -10.42 13.23 -18.33
C LEU A 162 -9.04 13.90 -18.10
N ALA A 163 -8.57 13.96 -16.86
CA ALA A 163 -7.26 14.50 -16.52
C ALA A 163 -6.13 13.72 -17.19
N THR A 164 -6.23 12.38 -17.23
CA THR A 164 -5.28 11.51 -17.92
C THR A 164 -5.29 11.77 -19.42
N TRP A 165 -6.48 11.87 -20.03
CA TRP A 165 -6.61 12.15 -21.45
C TRP A 165 -6.01 13.51 -21.83
N ILE A 166 -6.29 14.56 -21.03
CA ILE A 166 -5.72 15.89 -21.23
C ILE A 166 -4.19 15.85 -21.12
N SER A 167 -3.65 15.14 -20.13
CA SER A 167 -2.21 15.00 -19.94
C SER A 167 -1.53 14.32 -21.14
N LEU A 168 -2.13 13.26 -21.67
CA LEU A 168 -1.65 12.58 -22.87
C LEU A 168 -1.71 13.50 -24.11
N ALA A 169 -2.79 14.28 -24.28
CA ALA A 169 -2.94 15.20 -25.39
C ALA A 169 -1.89 16.35 -25.33
N ILE A 170 -1.52 16.81 -24.13
CA ILE A 170 -0.46 17.80 -23.94
C ILE A 170 0.91 17.22 -24.31
N ILE A 171 1.21 15.97 -23.91
CA ILE A 171 2.47 15.28 -24.22
C ILE A 171 2.62 15.11 -25.73
N ASP A 172 1.55 14.73 -26.43
CA ASP A 172 1.55 14.52 -27.90
C ASP A 172 1.79 15.83 -28.68
N ASN A 173 1.45 16.98 -28.11
CA ASN A 173 1.64 18.30 -28.73
C ASN A 173 2.91 19.04 -28.26
N THR A 174 3.79 18.42 -27.48
CA THR A 174 5.04 19.05 -27.03
C THR A 174 6.12 19.02 -28.12
N PRO A 175 6.89 20.09 -28.33
CA PRO A 175 7.94 20.17 -29.35
C PRO A 175 9.04 19.11 -29.23
N VAL A 176 9.24 18.55 -28.03
CA VAL A 176 10.24 17.50 -27.75
C VAL A 176 9.96 16.21 -28.55
N ASP A 177 8.70 15.93 -28.86
CA ASP A 177 8.34 14.74 -29.63
C ASP A 177 8.50 14.92 -31.14
N ALA A 178 8.55 16.15 -31.63
CA ALA A 178 8.82 16.43 -33.05
C ALA A 178 10.27 16.07 -33.44
N GLU A 179 11.23 16.31 -32.55
CA GLU A 179 12.64 15.92 -32.79
C GLU A 179 12.89 14.41 -32.67
N ARG A 180 12.17 13.72 -31.76
CA ARG A 180 12.26 12.25 -31.61
C ARG A 180 11.59 11.47 -32.73
N ARG A 181 10.57 12.03 -33.39
CA ARG A 181 9.92 11.41 -34.56
C ARG A 181 10.67 11.62 -35.87
N ALA A 182 11.65 12.55 -35.88
CA ALA A 182 12.46 12.87 -37.05
C ALA A 182 13.84 12.19 -37.07
N ALA A 183 14.21 11.48 -35.99
CA ALA A 183 15.44 10.68 -35.86
C ALA A 183 15.15 9.16 -35.93
#